data_3c3414ce619677e8433b7e3cc9586637
#
_entry.id   3c3414ce619677e8433b7e3cc9586637
#
_cell.length_a   1.000
_cell.length_b   1.000
_cell.length_c   1.000
_cell.angle_alpha   90.00
_cell.angle_beta   90.00
_cell.angle_gamma   90.00
#
_symmetry.space_group_name_H-M   'P 1'
#
loop_
_entity.id
_entity.type
_entity.pdbx_description
1 polymer ?
#
loop_
_entity_poly.entity_id
_entity_poly.type
_entity_poly.pdbx_seq_one_letter_code
_entity_poly.pdbx_strand_id
1 'polypeptide(L)'
;MTTVQSKYSYALPAAGLPPQTERFADRAIFTNAYAFIPRTVMTDIVTSSLPFWEKTRLWVIARPLTGFSESFSHYIMEVSSKGGSDRPDDNISSEHVLFIVDGSIELEYNDSIHSLQSGNYAYLPAGLSWRLHNSKNKKAVFHWIRKRYDEIEGIQRPTPFITSDEAVKPVSMPDTDGVWQTSMFVDPTDIRHDMHVNIVTFQPGGLIPFAETHVMEHGLYVLQGRGAYYLNGDWREVEEGDYMWLRAFCPQACNAAGTEPFRYLLYKDVNRHMPLHL
;
A
#
# COMPACT_ATOMS: atom_id res chain seq x y z
N MET A 1 6.46 4.88 -30.48
CA MET A 1 6.90 4.60 -29.10
C MET A 1 6.25 3.29 -28.69
N THR A 2 7.02 2.23 -28.64
CA THR A 2 6.57 0.92 -28.16
C THR A 2 6.31 1.07 -26.67
N THR A 3 5.05 0.96 -26.25
CA THR A 3 4.69 0.86 -24.85
C THR A 3 5.32 -0.43 -24.31
N VAL A 4 6.32 -0.31 -23.46
CA VAL A 4 6.82 -1.44 -22.68
C VAL A 4 5.67 -1.82 -21.76
N GLN A 5 5.09 -2.99 -21.99
CA GLN A 5 4.06 -3.55 -21.12
C GLN A 5 4.73 -3.95 -19.81
N SER A 6 4.26 -3.43 -18.67
CA SER A 6 4.79 -3.81 -17.35
C SER A 6 4.71 -5.32 -17.18
N LYS A 7 5.73 -5.90 -16.57
CA LYS A 7 5.79 -7.32 -16.20
C LYS A 7 4.70 -7.69 -15.18
N TYR A 8 4.24 -6.72 -14.42
CA TYR A 8 3.30 -6.92 -13.32
C TYR A 8 1.99 -6.18 -13.57
N SER A 9 0.91 -6.73 -13.03
CA SER A 9 -0.39 -6.07 -12.93
C SER A 9 -0.62 -5.56 -11.50
N TYR A 10 -1.47 -4.53 -11.40
CA TYR A 10 -1.81 -3.92 -10.10
C TYR A 10 -3.30 -3.68 -10.06
N ALA A 11 -3.96 -4.31 -9.09
CA ALA A 11 -5.40 -4.23 -8.92
C ALA A 11 -5.87 -2.79 -8.70
N LEU A 12 -6.99 -2.45 -9.32
CA LEU A 12 -7.71 -1.20 -9.14
C LEU A 12 -8.91 -1.44 -8.22
N PRO A 13 -9.38 -0.41 -7.48
CA PRO A 13 -10.66 -0.48 -6.79
C PRO A 13 -11.76 -0.85 -7.78
N ALA A 14 -12.74 -1.63 -7.33
CA ALA A 14 -13.86 -2.06 -8.17
C ALA A 14 -14.62 -0.86 -8.79
N ALA A 15 -14.78 0.21 -8.01
CA ALA A 15 -15.51 1.43 -8.38
C ALA A 15 -16.95 1.16 -8.92
N GLY A 16 -17.66 2.21 -9.29
CA GLY A 16 -19.05 2.09 -9.75
C GLY A 16 -20.06 1.82 -8.64
N LEU A 17 -21.27 1.46 -9.02
CA LEU A 17 -22.33 1.06 -8.08
C LEU A 17 -22.39 -0.46 -7.99
N PRO A 18 -22.63 -1.02 -6.79
CA PRO A 18 -22.75 -2.46 -6.64
C PRO A 18 -24.02 -2.96 -7.37
N PRO A 19 -23.96 -4.12 -8.03
CA PRO A 19 -25.14 -4.72 -8.63
C PRO A 19 -26.24 -4.96 -7.58
N GLN A 20 -27.48 -4.67 -7.91
CA GLN A 20 -28.60 -4.88 -6.97
C GLN A 20 -28.81 -6.34 -6.57
N THR A 21 -28.32 -7.26 -7.39
CA THR A 21 -28.40 -8.71 -7.17
C THR A 21 -27.38 -9.23 -6.16
N GLU A 22 -26.33 -8.46 -5.88
CA GLU A 22 -25.22 -8.86 -4.99
C GLU A 22 -25.37 -8.29 -3.57
N ARG A 23 -26.60 -8.07 -3.10
CA ARG A 23 -26.88 -7.42 -1.80
C ARG A 23 -26.25 -8.08 -0.58
N PHE A 24 -25.74 -9.29 -0.70
CA PHE A 24 -25.23 -10.09 0.41
C PHE A 24 -23.86 -10.71 0.16
N ALA A 25 -23.27 -10.46 -1.02
CA ALA A 25 -21.90 -10.88 -1.29
C ALA A 25 -20.93 -10.03 -0.45
N ASP A 26 -19.91 -10.65 0.02
CA ASP A 26 -18.69 -10.12 0.61
C ASP A 26 -18.86 -8.94 1.56
N ARG A 27 -19.05 -9.22 2.82
CA ARG A 27 -19.08 -8.21 3.87
C ARG A 27 -17.70 -7.96 4.42
N ALA A 28 -17.39 -6.68 4.70
CA ALA A 28 -16.23 -6.35 5.50
C ALA A 28 -16.33 -7.00 6.89
N ILE A 29 -15.19 -7.51 7.37
CA ILE A 29 -15.06 -8.19 8.66
C ILE A 29 -14.12 -7.36 9.53
N PHE A 30 -14.56 -7.08 10.75
CA PHE A 30 -13.77 -6.35 11.74
C PHE A 30 -13.73 -7.15 13.03
N THR A 31 -12.53 -7.44 13.50
CA THR A 31 -12.26 -8.13 14.76
C THR A 31 -11.23 -7.34 15.57
N ASN A 32 -10.93 -7.77 16.77
CA ASN A 32 -9.87 -7.15 17.57
C ASN A 32 -8.46 -7.46 17.07
N ALA A 33 -8.31 -8.46 16.19
CA ALA A 33 -7.02 -8.93 15.70
C ALA A 33 -6.76 -8.56 14.24
N TYR A 34 -7.80 -8.45 13.43
CA TYR A 34 -7.70 -8.13 12.01
C TYR A 34 -8.95 -7.45 11.47
N ALA A 35 -8.80 -6.75 10.35
CA ALA A 35 -9.90 -6.35 9.47
C ALA A 35 -9.69 -6.97 8.09
N PHE A 36 -10.80 -7.34 7.43
CA PHE A 36 -10.82 -7.77 6.03
C PHE A 36 -11.87 -6.94 5.28
N ILE A 37 -11.45 -6.24 4.24
CA ILE A 37 -12.28 -5.39 3.41
C ILE A 37 -12.20 -5.90 1.98
N PRO A 38 -13.23 -6.63 1.51
CA PRO A 38 -13.25 -7.14 0.14
C PRO A 38 -13.37 -6.00 -0.88
N ARG A 39 -12.83 -6.22 -2.07
CA ARG A 39 -12.82 -5.24 -3.17
C ARG A 39 -14.22 -4.70 -3.51
N THR A 40 -15.25 -5.48 -3.30
CA THR A 40 -16.67 -5.11 -3.57
C THR A 40 -17.17 -3.96 -2.70
N VAL A 41 -16.49 -3.67 -1.58
CA VAL A 41 -16.76 -2.49 -0.73
C VAL A 41 -16.24 -1.19 -1.37
N MET A 42 -15.27 -1.28 -2.31
CA MET A 42 -14.65 -0.13 -2.97
C MET A 42 -15.52 0.43 -4.09
N THR A 43 -16.72 0.86 -3.75
CA THR A 43 -17.70 1.48 -4.66
C THR A 43 -17.57 2.99 -4.69
N ASP A 44 -18.17 3.66 -5.66
CA ASP A 44 -18.11 5.11 -5.81
C ASP A 44 -18.74 5.87 -4.62
N ILE A 45 -19.71 5.28 -3.95
CA ILE A 45 -20.40 5.90 -2.80
C ILE A 45 -19.53 5.99 -1.53
N VAL A 46 -18.42 5.26 -1.46
CA VAL A 46 -17.48 5.32 -0.33
C VAL A 46 -16.28 6.20 -0.61
N THR A 47 -16.24 6.88 -1.75
CA THR A 47 -15.15 7.81 -2.06
C THR A 47 -15.29 9.11 -1.27
N SER A 48 -14.16 9.72 -0.99
CA SER A 48 -14.02 10.99 -0.28
C SER A 48 -13.24 12.00 -1.12
N SER A 49 -13.19 13.24 -0.63
CA SER A 49 -12.34 14.31 -1.18
C SER A 49 -11.48 14.87 -0.05
N LEU A 50 -10.27 15.32 -0.39
CA LEU A 50 -9.37 16.00 0.54
C LEU A 50 -9.32 17.50 0.26
N PRO A 51 -9.10 18.34 1.30
CA PRO A 51 -8.77 19.75 1.11
C PRO A 51 -7.56 19.92 0.21
N PHE A 52 -7.54 20.97 -0.60
CA PHE A 52 -6.43 21.32 -1.51
C PHE A 52 -6.15 20.32 -2.64
N TRP A 53 -7.00 19.31 -2.83
CA TRP A 53 -6.94 18.41 -3.96
C TRP A 53 -8.04 18.74 -4.97
N GLU A 54 -7.66 18.93 -6.22
CA GLU A 54 -8.57 19.21 -7.32
C GLU A 54 -8.78 17.98 -8.20
N LYS A 55 -10.01 17.79 -8.69
CA LYS A 55 -10.40 16.68 -9.59
C LYS A 55 -9.88 15.32 -9.13
N THR A 56 -9.95 15.10 -7.82
CA THR A 56 -9.42 13.91 -7.15
C THR A 56 -10.50 13.33 -6.27
N ARG A 57 -10.59 12.02 -6.27
CA ARG A 57 -11.34 11.24 -5.28
C ARG A 57 -10.46 10.17 -4.68
N LEU A 58 -10.82 9.67 -3.52
CA LEU A 58 -10.06 8.65 -2.84
C LEU A 58 -10.95 7.68 -2.07
N TRP A 59 -10.45 6.46 -1.92
CA TRP A 59 -10.95 5.48 -0.96
C TRP A 59 -10.04 5.51 0.27
N VAL A 60 -10.61 5.80 1.43
CA VAL A 60 -9.89 5.74 2.71
C VAL A 60 -10.03 4.33 3.23
N ILE A 61 -9.05 3.47 2.97
CA ILE A 61 -9.14 2.05 3.33
C ILE A 61 -8.63 1.76 4.74
N ALA A 62 -7.72 2.58 5.26
CA ALA A 62 -7.23 2.47 6.64
C ALA A 62 -6.88 3.84 7.20
N ARG A 63 -7.23 4.09 8.44
CA ARG A 63 -6.80 5.24 9.26
C ARG A 63 -7.21 5.01 10.73
N PRO A 64 -6.57 5.67 11.72
CA PRO A 64 -6.89 5.48 13.14
C PRO A 64 -8.38 5.65 13.49
N LEU A 65 -9.09 6.56 12.80
CA LEU A 65 -10.52 6.81 13.05
C LEU A 65 -11.47 5.70 12.57
N THR A 66 -10.99 4.71 11.84
CA THR A 66 -11.81 3.57 11.39
C THR A 66 -11.95 2.47 12.44
N GLY A 67 -11.29 2.61 13.60
CA GLY A 67 -11.28 1.60 14.66
C GLY A 67 -10.20 0.52 14.47
N PHE A 68 -9.41 0.64 13.45
CA PHE A 68 -8.19 -0.15 13.17
C PHE A 68 -7.16 0.75 12.47
N SER A 69 -5.92 0.25 12.28
CA SER A 69 -4.80 1.04 11.76
C SER A 69 -4.35 2.11 12.75
N GLU A 70 -3.54 1.70 13.73
CA GLU A 70 -3.14 2.57 14.83
C GLU A 70 -2.04 3.57 14.41
N SER A 71 -1.11 3.13 13.54
CA SER A 71 0.11 3.88 13.23
C SER A 71 0.11 4.56 11.86
N PHE A 72 -0.81 4.25 10.94
CA PHE A 72 -0.76 4.73 9.57
C PHE A 72 -2.13 5.02 8.96
N SER A 73 -2.12 5.71 7.81
CA SER A 73 -3.29 5.82 6.92
C SER A 73 -2.93 5.29 5.55
N HIS A 74 -3.89 4.62 4.91
CA HIS A 74 -3.74 4.08 3.56
C HIS A 74 -4.93 4.50 2.70
N TYR A 75 -4.64 5.24 1.64
CA TYR A 75 -5.62 5.73 0.67
C TYR A 75 -5.32 5.16 -0.70
N ILE A 76 -6.38 4.90 -1.47
CA ILE A 76 -6.27 4.74 -2.93
C ILE A 76 -6.74 6.05 -3.54
N MET A 77 -5.86 6.69 -4.27
CA MET A 77 -6.10 7.99 -4.89
C MET A 77 -6.40 7.82 -6.37
N GLU A 78 -7.43 8.49 -6.87
CA GLU A 78 -7.73 8.62 -8.28
C GLU A 78 -7.71 10.09 -8.67
N VAL A 79 -6.72 10.49 -9.47
CA VAL A 79 -6.53 11.87 -9.92
C VAL A 79 -6.87 11.98 -11.40
N SER A 80 -7.94 12.68 -11.71
CA SER A 80 -8.37 12.91 -13.09
C SER A 80 -7.40 13.84 -13.84
N SER A 81 -7.56 13.92 -15.18
CA SER A 81 -6.80 14.85 -16.02
C SER A 81 -6.87 16.29 -15.48
N LYS A 82 -5.73 16.95 -15.39
CA LYS A 82 -5.57 18.29 -14.83
C LYS A 82 -6.02 18.42 -13.38
N GLY A 83 -5.96 17.31 -12.62
CA GLY A 83 -6.17 17.29 -11.19
C GLY A 83 -4.84 17.19 -10.44
N GLY A 84 -4.92 17.23 -9.12
CA GLY A 84 -3.76 17.13 -8.24
C GLY A 84 -3.83 18.08 -7.06
N SER A 85 -2.67 18.37 -6.48
CA SER A 85 -2.55 19.27 -5.33
C SER A 85 -1.18 19.95 -5.30
N ASP A 86 -1.17 21.25 -5.04
CA ASP A 86 0.05 22.02 -4.71
C ASP A 86 0.45 21.83 -3.23
N ARG A 87 -0.44 21.25 -2.42
CA ARG A 87 -0.29 21.08 -0.99
C ARG A 87 -0.95 19.77 -0.55
N PRO A 88 -0.35 18.62 -0.91
CA PRO A 88 -1.01 17.32 -0.73
C PRO A 88 -1.27 16.95 0.72
N ASP A 89 -0.36 17.31 1.64
CA ASP A 89 -0.50 17.11 3.08
C ASP A 89 0.02 18.31 3.86
N ASP A 90 -0.78 18.77 4.82
CA ASP A 90 -0.42 19.86 5.74
C ASP A 90 0.38 19.39 6.96
N ASN A 91 0.42 18.10 7.19
CA ASN A 91 1.13 17.53 8.33
C ASN A 91 2.62 17.33 8.01
N ILE A 92 3.42 18.32 8.36
CA ILE A 92 4.88 18.30 8.16
C ILE A 92 5.61 17.17 8.89
N SER A 93 4.95 16.54 9.88
CA SER A 93 5.51 15.40 10.59
C SER A 93 5.22 14.06 9.90
N SER A 94 4.45 14.04 8.82
CA SER A 94 4.15 12.82 8.08
C SER A 94 5.24 12.50 7.06
N GLU A 95 5.58 11.24 6.97
CA GLU A 95 6.30 10.65 5.84
C GLU A 95 5.31 9.91 4.93
N HIS A 96 5.66 9.73 3.68
CA HIS A 96 4.74 9.22 2.67
C HIS A 96 5.39 8.20 1.76
N VAL A 97 4.59 7.23 1.34
CA VAL A 97 4.88 6.37 0.20
C VAL A 97 3.77 6.53 -0.83
N LEU A 98 4.16 6.74 -2.08
CA LEU A 98 3.30 6.68 -3.24
C LEU A 98 3.67 5.44 -4.06
N PHE A 99 2.68 4.60 -4.39
CA PHE A 99 2.86 3.48 -5.29
C PHE A 99 1.84 3.55 -6.42
N ILE A 100 2.32 3.76 -7.63
CA ILE A 100 1.46 4.00 -8.81
C ILE A 100 0.97 2.67 -9.36
N VAL A 101 -0.35 2.52 -9.51
CA VAL A 101 -0.97 1.29 -10.03
C VAL A 101 -1.51 1.45 -11.44
N ASP A 102 -1.96 2.66 -11.85
CA ASP A 102 -2.41 2.92 -13.21
C ASP A 102 -2.15 4.36 -13.64
N GLY A 103 -1.92 4.56 -14.93
CA GLY A 103 -1.67 5.86 -15.52
C GLY A 103 -0.29 6.43 -15.20
N SER A 104 -0.18 7.75 -15.21
CA SER A 104 1.04 8.46 -14.82
C SER A 104 0.70 9.81 -14.19
N ILE A 105 1.58 10.27 -13.29
CA ILE A 105 1.41 11.52 -12.55
C ILE A 105 2.76 12.19 -12.35
N GLU A 106 2.79 13.51 -12.26
CA GLU A 106 3.98 14.30 -12.04
C GLU A 106 4.11 14.64 -10.56
N LEU A 107 5.22 14.24 -9.97
CA LEU A 107 5.63 14.54 -8.60
C LEU A 107 6.73 15.60 -8.66
N GLU A 108 6.51 16.74 -8.00
CA GLU A 108 7.48 17.82 -7.89
C GLU A 108 7.98 17.94 -6.44
N TYR A 109 9.29 17.94 -6.27
CA TYR A 109 9.98 18.28 -5.02
C TYR A 109 11.41 18.75 -5.33
N ASN A 110 11.99 19.58 -4.45
CA ASN A 110 13.35 20.13 -4.61
C ASN A 110 13.58 20.72 -6.01
N ASP A 111 12.62 21.50 -6.51
CA ASP A 111 12.64 22.15 -7.83
C ASP A 111 12.78 21.19 -9.03
N SER A 112 12.48 19.93 -8.84
CA SER A 112 12.56 18.90 -9.87
C SER A 112 11.22 18.20 -10.06
N ILE A 113 10.87 17.99 -11.35
CA ILE A 113 9.63 17.29 -11.73
C ILE A 113 9.99 15.86 -12.15
N HIS A 114 9.33 14.89 -11.52
CA HIS A 114 9.50 13.48 -11.78
C HIS A 114 8.20 12.88 -12.32
N SER A 115 8.26 12.25 -13.49
CA SER A 115 7.10 11.55 -14.05
C SER A 115 7.05 10.14 -13.47
N LEU A 116 6.04 9.87 -12.65
CA LEU A 116 5.77 8.55 -12.09
C LEU A 116 4.76 7.82 -12.98
N GLN A 117 4.97 6.54 -13.19
CA GLN A 117 4.09 5.65 -13.96
C GLN A 117 3.82 4.35 -13.19
N SER A 118 2.90 3.55 -13.70
CA SER A 118 2.54 2.26 -13.08
C SER A 118 3.77 1.44 -12.68
N GLY A 119 3.80 0.93 -11.44
CA GLY A 119 4.92 0.24 -10.83
C GLY A 119 5.97 1.14 -10.17
N ASN A 120 5.90 2.48 -10.33
CA ASN A 120 6.80 3.37 -9.62
C ASN A 120 6.42 3.51 -8.14
N TYR A 121 7.46 3.59 -7.33
CA TYR A 121 7.45 3.82 -5.91
C TYR A 121 8.20 5.12 -5.59
N ALA A 122 7.60 5.99 -4.78
CA ALA A 122 8.25 7.18 -4.27
C ALA A 122 8.15 7.22 -2.75
N TYR A 123 9.28 7.42 -2.07
CA TYR A 123 9.35 7.72 -0.65
C TYR A 123 9.60 9.22 -0.45
N LEU A 124 8.79 9.86 0.37
CA LEU A 124 8.85 11.28 0.69
C LEU A 124 8.94 11.44 2.21
N PRO A 125 10.08 11.92 2.74
CA PRO A 125 10.29 12.03 4.17
C PRO A 125 9.46 13.16 4.79
N ALA A 126 9.27 13.09 6.08
CA ALA A 126 8.66 14.16 6.87
C ALA A 126 9.38 15.49 6.69
N GLY A 127 8.63 16.58 6.57
CA GLY A 127 9.14 17.94 6.36
C GLY A 127 9.49 18.29 4.91
N LEU A 128 9.38 17.34 3.97
CA LEU A 128 9.55 17.64 2.55
C LEU A 128 8.32 18.37 2.00
N SER A 129 8.54 19.48 1.31
CA SER A 129 7.50 20.11 0.49
C SER A 129 7.44 19.44 -0.88
N TRP A 130 6.26 19.02 -1.30
CA TRP A 130 6.03 18.34 -2.56
C TRP A 130 4.68 18.69 -3.18
N ARG A 131 4.54 18.48 -4.48
CA ARG A 131 3.31 18.71 -5.25
C ARG A 131 3.05 17.51 -6.13
N LEU A 132 1.78 17.32 -6.50
CA LEU A 132 1.39 16.19 -7.36
C LEU A 132 0.33 16.64 -8.36
N HIS A 133 0.61 16.49 -9.66
CA HIS A 133 -0.28 16.90 -10.73
C HIS A 133 -0.38 15.88 -11.85
N ASN A 134 -1.58 15.67 -12.34
CA ASN A 134 -1.83 14.86 -13.52
C ASN A 134 -1.93 15.75 -14.76
N SER A 135 -0.82 15.92 -15.49
CA SER A 135 -0.77 16.65 -16.77
C SER A 135 -1.29 15.84 -17.95
N LYS A 136 -1.59 14.55 -17.77
CA LYS A 136 -2.03 13.65 -18.85
C LYS A 136 -3.54 13.69 -19.04
N ASN A 137 -3.99 13.17 -20.20
CA ASN A 137 -5.42 13.09 -20.52
C ASN A 137 -6.14 11.89 -19.86
N LYS A 138 -5.39 10.92 -19.33
CA LYS A 138 -5.92 9.77 -18.59
C LYS A 138 -5.80 10.02 -17.10
N LYS A 139 -6.67 9.41 -16.33
CA LYS A 139 -6.56 9.41 -14.87
C LYS A 139 -5.29 8.67 -14.42
N ALA A 140 -4.80 9.01 -13.25
CA ALA A 140 -3.77 8.27 -12.53
C ALA A 140 -4.37 7.69 -11.25
N VAL A 141 -3.97 6.47 -10.91
CA VAL A 141 -4.39 5.78 -9.68
C VAL A 141 -3.15 5.33 -8.92
N PHE A 142 -3.12 5.61 -7.63
CA PHE A 142 -1.99 5.23 -6.78
C PHE A 142 -2.40 4.99 -5.34
N HIS A 143 -1.65 4.15 -4.65
CA HIS A 143 -1.71 4.02 -3.20
C HIS A 143 -0.90 5.14 -2.56
N TRP A 144 -1.51 5.80 -1.58
CA TRP A 144 -0.85 6.78 -0.74
C TRP A 144 -0.90 6.29 0.71
N ILE A 145 0.26 5.88 1.21
CA ILE A 145 0.46 5.43 2.58
C ILE A 145 1.22 6.51 3.31
N ARG A 146 0.75 6.86 4.51
CA ARG A 146 1.33 7.92 5.30
C ARG A 146 1.35 7.53 6.77
N LYS A 147 2.44 7.89 7.43
CA LYS A 147 2.68 7.67 8.85
C LYS A 147 3.31 8.92 9.45
N ARG A 148 3.05 9.19 10.71
CA ARG A 148 3.84 10.16 11.46
C ARG A 148 5.25 9.60 11.62
N TYR A 149 6.25 10.37 11.21
CA TYR A 149 7.65 10.01 11.38
C TYR A 149 8.08 10.28 12.83
N ASP A 150 8.68 9.29 13.47
CA ASP A 150 9.23 9.41 14.81
C ASP A 150 10.74 9.63 14.74
N GLU A 151 11.16 10.81 15.15
CA GLU A 151 12.56 11.22 15.09
C GLU A 151 13.43 10.47 16.11
N ILE A 152 14.67 10.19 15.72
CA ILE A 152 15.69 9.68 16.63
C ILE A 152 16.76 10.76 16.78
N GLU A 153 17.08 11.12 18.01
CA GLU A 153 18.14 12.08 18.30
C GLU A 153 19.48 11.61 17.71
N GLY A 154 20.13 12.51 16.97
CA GLY A 154 21.42 12.21 16.31
C GLY A 154 21.32 11.41 15.01
N ILE A 155 20.15 10.98 14.57
CA ILE A 155 19.94 10.28 13.30
C ILE A 155 19.25 11.23 12.32
N GLN A 156 19.85 11.40 11.14
CA GLN A 156 19.25 12.23 10.08
C GLN A 156 18.05 11.51 9.47
N ARG A 157 17.01 12.26 9.12
CA ARG A 157 15.88 11.75 8.34
C ARG A 157 16.35 11.15 7.01
N PRO A 158 15.65 10.15 6.48
CA PRO A 158 15.94 9.64 5.13
C PRO A 158 15.78 10.74 4.08
N THR A 159 16.46 10.59 2.96
CA THR A 159 16.26 11.45 1.79
C THR A 159 15.14 10.93 0.90
N PRO A 160 14.42 11.80 0.14
CA PRO A 160 13.42 11.34 -0.81
C PRO A 160 14.09 10.53 -1.93
N PHE A 161 13.40 9.51 -2.41
CA PHE A 161 13.85 8.72 -3.55
C PHE A 161 12.68 8.16 -4.36
N ILE A 162 12.97 7.84 -5.61
CA ILE A 162 12.05 7.20 -6.55
C ILE A 162 12.70 5.94 -7.08
N THR A 163 11.94 4.86 -7.14
CA THR A 163 12.34 3.58 -7.74
C THR A 163 11.12 2.91 -8.38
N SER A 164 11.22 1.64 -8.73
CA SER A 164 10.09 0.87 -9.24
C SER A 164 10.13 -0.58 -8.81
N ASP A 165 8.98 -1.25 -8.85
CA ASP A 165 8.86 -2.69 -8.59
C ASP A 165 9.76 -3.53 -9.51
N GLU A 166 9.94 -3.11 -10.76
CA GLU A 166 10.83 -3.81 -11.70
C GLU A 166 12.32 -3.56 -11.44
N ALA A 167 12.67 -2.42 -10.85
CA ALA A 167 14.07 -2.06 -10.56
C ALA A 167 14.59 -2.72 -9.28
N VAL A 168 13.72 -3.08 -8.35
CA VAL A 168 14.07 -3.70 -7.08
C VAL A 168 14.13 -5.21 -7.24
N LYS A 169 15.31 -5.79 -6.97
CA LYS A 169 15.47 -7.24 -7.02
C LYS A 169 14.76 -7.88 -5.81
N PRO A 170 13.80 -8.79 -6.03
CA PRO A 170 13.17 -9.51 -4.94
C PRO A 170 14.18 -10.39 -4.17
N VAL A 171 14.03 -10.44 -2.87
CA VAL A 171 14.79 -11.32 -1.97
C VAL A 171 13.93 -12.51 -1.60
N SER A 172 14.44 -13.71 -1.86
CA SER A 172 13.76 -14.96 -1.49
C SER A 172 13.83 -15.18 0.01
N MET A 173 12.73 -15.64 0.58
CA MET A 173 12.74 -16.14 1.95
C MET A 173 13.59 -17.42 2.04
N PRO A 174 14.34 -17.61 3.11
CA PRO A 174 15.15 -18.81 3.30
C PRO A 174 14.34 -20.11 3.13
N ASP A 175 14.94 -21.12 2.54
CA ASP A 175 14.39 -22.47 2.36
C ASP A 175 13.05 -22.54 1.60
N THR A 176 12.80 -21.58 0.70
CA THR A 176 11.55 -21.52 -0.09
C THR A 176 11.74 -21.65 -1.60
N ASP A 177 12.94 -21.98 -2.08
CA ASP A 177 13.26 -22.14 -3.52
C ASP A 177 12.76 -20.99 -4.42
N GLY A 178 12.63 -19.79 -3.84
CA GLY A 178 12.18 -18.60 -4.54
C GLY A 178 10.66 -18.51 -4.76
N VAL A 179 9.87 -19.40 -4.20
CA VAL A 179 8.41 -19.33 -4.30
C VAL A 179 7.79 -18.27 -3.38
N TRP A 180 8.52 -17.81 -2.37
CA TRP A 180 8.17 -16.69 -1.50
C TRP A 180 9.27 -15.65 -1.54
N GLN A 181 8.95 -14.46 -2.02
CA GLN A 181 9.90 -13.37 -2.24
C GLN A 181 9.34 -12.04 -1.74
N THR A 182 10.23 -11.13 -1.40
CA THR A 182 9.88 -9.75 -1.03
C THR A 182 10.72 -8.76 -1.80
N SER A 183 10.09 -7.83 -2.50
CA SER A 183 10.70 -6.61 -3.05
C SER A 183 10.74 -5.56 -1.93
N MET A 184 11.93 -5.35 -1.35
CA MET A 184 12.16 -4.36 -0.30
C MET A 184 12.66 -3.07 -0.94
N PHE A 185 11.85 -2.02 -0.92
CA PHE A 185 12.20 -0.70 -1.49
C PHE A 185 13.15 0.09 -0.61
N VAL A 186 13.23 -0.28 0.66
CA VAL A 186 14.13 0.30 1.67
C VAL A 186 14.99 -0.80 2.23
N ASP A 187 16.26 -0.50 2.54
CA ASP A 187 17.13 -1.43 3.26
C ASP A 187 16.53 -1.70 4.66
N PRO A 188 16.20 -2.96 4.99
CA PRO A 188 15.59 -3.29 6.27
C PRO A 188 16.50 -3.03 7.49
N THR A 189 17.79 -2.81 7.27
CA THR A 189 18.77 -2.46 8.31
C THR A 189 18.95 -0.96 8.50
N ASP A 190 18.37 -0.13 7.61
CA ASP A 190 18.46 1.32 7.72
C ASP A 190 17.49 1.86 8.76
N ILE A 191 17.99 2.09 9.97
CA ILE A 191 17.21 2.58 11.10
C ILE A 191 16.64 3.99 10.92
N ARG A 192 17.01 4.71 9.86
CA ARG A 192 16.43 6.01 9.54
C ARG A 192 14.95 5.90 9.14
N HIS A 193 14.54 4.76 8.56
CA HIS A 193 13.16 4.51 8.19
C HIS A 193 12.38 3.88 9.34
N ASP A 194 11.21 4.40 9.65
CA ASP A 194 10.31 3.88 10.68
C ASP A 194 9.01 3.29 10.14
N MET A 195 8.89 3.19 8.82
CA MET A 195 7.94 2.33 8.12
C MET A 195 8.59 1.65 6.92
N HIS A 196 8.11 0.47 6.57
CA HIS A 196 8.42 -0.18 5.31
C HIS A 196 7.15 -0.45 4.52
N VAL A 197 7.20 -0.14 3.23
CA VAL A 197 6.17 -0.54 2.28
C VAL A 197 6.85 -1.40 1.23
N ASN A 198 6.48 -2.67 1.19
CA ASN A 198 7.13 -3.70 0.38
C ASN A 198 6.11 -4.37 -0.55
N ILE A 199 6.59 -5.16 -1.52
CA ILE A 199 5.72 -6.08 -2.25
C ILE A 199 6.15 -7.50 -1.92
N VAL A 200 5.21 -8.28 -1.37
CA VAL A 200 5.40 -9.71 -1.15
C VAL A 200 4.81 -10.46 -2.33
N THR A 201 5.55 -11.44 -2.82
CA THR A 201 5.18 -12.24 -3.99
C THR A 201 5.29 -13.73 -3.66
N PHE A 202 4.22 -14.45 -3.90
CA PHE A 202 4.21 -15.92 -3.91
C PHE A 202 3.98 -16.42 -5.33
N GLN A 203 4.84 -17.31 -5.78
CA GLN A 203 4.60 -18.03 -7.04
C GLN A 203 3.40 -18.99 -6.83
N PRO A 204 2.76 -19.46 -7.92
CA PRO A 204 1.67 -20.43 -7.82
C PRO A 204 2.04 -21.62 -6.92
N GLY A 205 1.20 -21.91 -5.91
CA GLY A 205 1.45 -22.94 -4.91
C GLY A 205 2.43 -22.55 -3.79
N GLY A 206 2.99 -21.34 -3.84
CA GLY A 206 3.81 -20.82 -2.73
C GLY A 206 2.97 -20.58 -1.47
N LEU A 207 3.60 -20.74 -0.30
CA LEU A 207 2.91 -20.63 0.98
C LEU A 207 3.83 -20.14 2.09
N ILE A 208 3.23 -19.61 3.16
CA ILE A 208 3.86 -19.47 4.47
C ILE A 208 3.53 -20.78 5.23
N PRO A 209 4.53 -21.64 5.51
CA PRO A 209 4.27 -23.00 5.98
C PRO A 209 3.90 -23.12 7.46
N PHE A 210 3.83 -22.01 8.17
CA PHE A 210 3.49 -21.93 9.60
C PHE A 210 2.72 -20.63 9.88
N ALA A 211 1.98 -20.60 10.97
CA ALA A 211 1.40 -19.35 11.44
C ALA A 211 2.49 -18.48 12.07
N GLU A 212 2.88 -17.42 11.38
CA GLU A 212 3.83 -16.43 11.89
C GLU A 212 3.12 -15.29 12.61
N THR A 213 3.82 -14.62 13.51
CA THR A 213 3.37 -13.39 14.16
C THR A 213 4.46 -12.33 14.11
N HIS A 214 4.06 -11.07 14.07
CA HIS A 214 4.98 -9.95 14.09
C HIS A 214 4.60 -8.94 15.17
N VAL A 215 5.58 -8.26 15.72
CA VAL A 215 5.36 -7.12 16.62
C VAL A 215 4.78 -5.91 15.88
N MET A 216 4.93 -5.88 14.55
CA MET A 216 4.46 -4.79 13.71
C MET A 216 2.97 -4.92 13.35
N GLU A 217 2.33 -3.78 13.23
CA GLU A 217 1.04 -3.63 12.57
C GLU A 217 1.21 -3.79 11.05
N HIS A 218 0.25 -4.41 10.39
CA HIS A 218 0.29 -4.62 8.93
C HIS A 218 -0.94 -4.07 8.24
N GLY A 219 -0.72 -3.52 7.04
CA GLY A 219 -1.75 -3.24 6.06
C GLY A 219 -1.38 -3.90 4.73
N LEU A 220 -2.25 -4.76 4.21
CA LEU A 220 -1.99 -5.53 3.00
C LEU A 220 -3.07 -5.24 1.95
N TYR A 221 -2.67 -4.80 0.77
CA TYR A 221 -3.57 -4.67 -0.38
C TYR A 221 -3.17 -5.64 -1.47
N VAL A 222 -4.08 -6.52 -1.87
CA VAL A 222 -3.80 -7.53 -2.91
C VAL A 222 -3.69 -6.85 -4.26
N LEU A 223 -2.50 -6.85 -4.84
CA LEU A 223 -2.20 -6.24 -6.13
C LEU A 223 -2.51 -7.16 -7.29
N GLN A 224 -2.31 -8.48 -7.13
CA GLN A 224 -2.41 -9.46 -8.20
C GLN A 224 -2.71 -10.84 -7.64
N GLY A 225 -3.51 -11.61 -8.39
CA GLY A 225 -3.78 -13.01 -8.10
C GLY A 225 -4.71 -13.22 -6.92
N ARG A 226 -4.70 -14.42 -6.38
CA ARG A 226 -5.57 -14.83 -5.28
C ARG A 226 -4.91 -15.87 -4.40
N GLY A 227 -5.42 -16.01 -3.18
CA GLY A 227 -4.91 -16.96 -2.21
C GLY A 227 -5.92 -17.29 -1.12
N ALA A 228 -5.54 -18.19 -0.24
CA ALA A 228 -6.19 -18.39 1.05
C ALA A 228 -5.28 -17.80 2.13
N TYR A 229 -5.80 -16.87 2.91
CA TYR A 229 -5.06 -16.18 3.96
C TYR A 229 -5.60 -16.57 5.34
N TYR A 230 -4.72 -17.00 6.23
CA TYR A 230 -5.04 -17.30 7.62
C TYR A 230 -4.88 -16.04 8.46
N LEU A 231 -5.93 -15.69 9.21
CA LEU A 231 -6.03 -14.48 10.02
C LEU A 231 -6.58 -14.85 11.40
N ASN A 232 -5.71 -15.02 12.39
CA ASN A 232 -6.08 -15.25 13.81
C ASN A 232 -7.10 -16.38 14.02
N GLY A 233 -6.95 -17.50 13.33
CA GLY A 233 -7.87 -18.65 13.44
C GLY A 233 -8.84 -18.80 12.27
N ASP A 234 -9.01 -17.77 11.46
CA ASP A 234 -9.92 -17.76 10.30
C ASP A 234 -9.17 -17.89 8.99
N TRP A 235 -9.60 -18.80 8.12
CA TRP A 235 -9.15 -18.83 6.73
C TRP A 235 -10.09 -18.01 5.86
N ARG A 236 -9.53 -17.15 5.01
CA ARG A 236 -10.24 -16.29 4.06
C ARG A 236 -9.69 -16.48 2.67
N GLU A 237 -10.58 -16.62 1.70
CA GLU A 237 -10.20 -16.40 0.30
C GLU A 237 -9.95 -14.91 0.11
N VAL A 238 -8.85 -14.58 -0.56
CA VAL A 238 -8.45 -13.20 -0.87
C VAL A 238 -8.09 -13.11 -2.34
N GLU A 239 -8.46 -12.00 -2.96
CA GLU A 239 -8.21 -11.75 -4.38
C GLU A 239 -7.80 -10.30 -4.65
N GLU A 240 -7.45 -10.02 -5.89
CA GLU A 240 -7.10 -8.67 -6.34
C GLU A 240 -8.08 -7.60 -5.87
N GLY A 241 -7.55 -6.55 -5.26
CA GLY A 241 -8.34 -5.43 -4.74
C GLY A 241 -8.82 -5.58 -3.31
N ASP A 242 -8.65 -6.74 -2.69
CA ASP A 242 -8.96 -6.95 -1.27
C ASP A 242 -7.92 -6.27 -0.38
N TYR A 243 -8.37 -5.83 0.78
CA TYR A 243 -7.52 -5.24 1.80
C TYR A 243 -7.63 -5.98 3.13
N MET A 244 -6.48 -6.20 3.77
CA MET A 244 -6.38 -6.77 5.10
C MET A 244 -5.58 -5.82 6.00
N TRP A 245 -6.06 -5.66 7.24
CA TRP A 245 -5.28 -5.06 8.31
C TRP A 245 -5.05 -6.11 9.39
N LEU A 246 -3.82 -6.20 9.90
CA LEU A 246 -3.44 -7.11 10.97
C LEU A 246 -2.86 -6.31 12.12
N ARG A 247 -3.39 -6.53 13.29
CA ARG A 247 -2.82 -6.00 14.53
C ARG A 247 -1.49 -6.70 14.83
N ALA A 248 -0.63 -6.01 15.60
CA ALA A 248 0.56 -6.63 16.19
C ALA A 248 0.21 -7.98 16.85
N PHE A 249 1.05 -8.99 16.60
CA PHE A 249 0.91 -10.38 17.05
C PHE A 249 -0.30 -11.16 16.47
N CYS A 250 -1.00 -10.65 15.47
CA CYS A 250 -2.01 -11.41 14.76
C CYS A 250 -1.35 -12.62 14.06
N PRO A 251 -1.71 -13.86 14.39
CA PRO A 251 -1.20 -15.02 13.67
C PRO A 251 -1.67 -15.01 12.23
N GLN A 252 -0.74 -15.20 11.30
CA GLN A 252 -0.99 -15.16 9.85
C GLN A 252 -0.24 -16.26 9.11
N ALA A 253 -0.82 -16.71 8.02
CA ALA A 253 -0.21 -17.57 7.02
C ALA A 253 -0.94 -17.38 5.69
N CYS A 254 -0.37 -17.83 4.59
CA CYS A 254 -1.10 -17.82 3.32
C CYS A 254 -0.70 -18.99 2.42
N ASN A 255 -1.61 -19.30 1.49
CA ASN A 255 -1.39 -20.21 0.37
C ASN A 255 -1.79 -19.49 -0.91
N ALA A 256 -0.85 -19.27 -1.82
CA ALA A 256 -1.14 -18.73 -3.14
C ALA A 256 -1.94 -19.76 -3.97
N ALA A 257 -3.05 -19.31 -4.55
CA ALA A 257 -3.94 -20.13 -5.36
C ALA A 257 -3.97 -19.62 -6.81
N GLY A 258 -4.35 -20.51 -7.73
CA GLY A 258 -4.44 -20.15 -9.15
C GLY A 258 -3.14 -20.39 -9.90
N THR A 259 -3.06 -19.81 -11.10
CA THR A 259 -1.98 -20.06 -12.07
C THR A 259 -1.04 -18.87 -12.26
N GLU A 260 -1.30 -17.79 -11.57
CA GLU A 260 -0.48 -16.57 -11.57
C GLU A 260 0.05 -16.25 -10.16
N PRO A 261 1.10 -15.43 -10.06
CA PRO A 261 1.62 -15.03 -8.76
C PRO A 261 0.58 -14.32 -7.91
N PHE A 262 0.55 -14.62 -6.62
CA PHE A 262 -0.19 -13.88 -5.60
C PHE A 262 0.72 -12.81 -5.03
N ARG A 263 0.32 -11.53 -5.16
CA ARG A 263 1.14 -10.38 -4.80
C ARG A 263 0.34 -9.37 -4.01
N TYR A 264 0.93 -8.82 -2.96
CA TYR A 264 0.31 -7.74 -2.20
C TYR A 264 1.30 -6.64 -1.79
N LEU A 265 0.81 -5.41 -1.77
CA LEU A 265 1.49 -4.26 -1.18
C LEU A 265 1.34 -4.33 0.33
N LEU A 266 2.44 -4.41 1.04
CA LEU A 266 2.50 -4.58 2.49
C LEU A 266 3.05 -3.32 3.13
N TYR A 267 2.25 -2.65 3.95
CA TYR A 267 2.72 -1.71 4.95
C TYR A 267 3.07 -2.46 6.24
N LYS A 268 4.16 -2.08 6.86
CA LYS A 268 4.47 -2.40 8.25
C LYS A 268 5.20 -1.23 8.91
N ASP A 269 4.84 -0.92 10.15
CA ASP A 269 5.72 -0.17 11.03
C ASP A 269 6.95 -1.01 11.31
N VAL A 270 8.08 -0.37 11.54
CA VAL A 270 9.30 -1.12 11.76
C VAL A 270 9.56 -1.31 13.25
N ASN A 271 10.25 -2.39 13.53
CA ASN A 271 10.66 -2.78 14.88
C ASN A 271 11.77 -1.85 15.42
N ARG A 272 11.51 -0.55 15.43
CA ARG A 272 12.37 0.51 15.92
C ARG A 272 11.90 0.95 17.29
N HIS A 273 12.85 1.17 18.20
CA HIS A 273 12.51 1.65 19.53
C HIS A 273 11.84 3.02 19.47
N MET A 274 10.63 3.10 19.96
CA MET A 274 9.82 4.31 19.97
C MET A 274 9.96 5.03 21.30
N PRO A 275 10.03 6.37 21.31
CA PRO A 275 9.93 7.13 22.56
C PRO A 275 8.60 6.84 23.25
N LEU A 276 8.64 6.56 24.54
CA LEU A 276 7.44 6.44 25.35
C LEU A 276 7.00 7.85 25.77
N HIS A 277 6.15 8.47 24.97
CA HIS A 277 5.46 9.68 25.34
C HIS A 277 4.14 9.33 26.02
N LEU A 278 4.05 9.67 27.29
CA LEU A 278 2.81 9.58 28.07
C LEU A 278 2.02 10.89 27.92
#